data_1bc8a9121707c3a9ab64a1023718a694
#
_entry.id   1bc8a9121707c3a9ab64a1023718a694
#
_cell.length_a   1.000
_cell.length_b   1.000
_cell.length_c   1.000
_cell.angle_alpha   90.00
_cell.angle_beta   90.00
_cell.angle_gamma   90.00
#
_symmetry.space_group_name_H-M   'P 1'
#
loop_
_entity.id
_entity.type
_entity.pdbx_description
1 polymer ?
#
loop_
_entity_poly.entity_id
_entity_poly.type
_entity_poly.pdbx_seq_one_letter_code
_entity_poly.pdbx_strand_id
1 'polypeptide(L)'
;MKSPWLDIPLDDYESHMALPHVGQAQLLSRLLGEAIESYRPSSLALLGCAGGNGLERVPSTSVERVVGIDINPQYLQRTADRYRDRIPRLELFAGDLGVDRFAFEPVDLAFAGLIFEYLDTTKLLEQALSMLATGGRLVSVVQLPSAIHDVTPSPYTTLQRISSALHVVSPKKMAALARETGFDIEAERVVAASGGKAFQVSAFRVAAP
;
A
#
# COMPACT_ATOMS: atom_id res chain seq x y z
N MET A 1 6.31 -19.30 -9.24
CA MET A 1 5.44 -19.86 -8.18
C MET A 1 4.19 -18.96 -8.10
N LYS A 2 2.98 -19.52 -7.97
CA LYS A 2 1.76 -18.71 -7.88
C LYS A 2 1.74 -17.94 -6.56
N SER A 3 1.41 -16.64 -6.60
CA SER A 3 1.33 -15.83 -5.37
C SER A 3 0.25 -16.36 -4.43
N PRO A 4 0.52 -16.52 -3.12
CA PRO A 4 -0.48 -16.96 -2.15
C PRO A 4 -1.67 -16.00 -2.03
N TRP A 5 -1.50 -14.74 -2.38
CA TRP A 5 -2.56 -13.72 -2.36
C TRP A 5 -3.73 -14.03 -3.30
N LEU A 6 -3.52 -14.82 -4.35
CA LEU A 6 -4.58 -15.24 -5.28
C LEU A 6 -5.56 -16.25 -4.65
N ASP A 7 -5.20 -16.88 -3.55
CA ASP A 7 -5.98 -17.94 -2.89
C ASP A 7 -6.55 -17.49 -1.52
N ILE A 8 -6.37 -16.22 -1.13
CA ILE A 8 -6.91 -15.67 0.13
C ILE A 8 -8.23 -14.97 -0.18
N PRO A 9 -9.34 -15.34 0.52
CA PRO A 9 -10.60 -14.61 0.41
C PRO A 9 -10.45 -13.17 0.94
N LEU A 10 -11.02 -12.18 0.23
CA LEU A 10 -10.98 -10.78 0.67
C LEU A 10 -11.62 -10.60 2.04
N ASP A 11 -12.74 -11.26 2.29
CA ASP A 11 -13.48 -11.14 3.55
C ASP A 11 -12.65 -11.63 4.75
N ASP A 12 -11.84 -12.70 4.58
CA ASP A 12 -10.89 -13.16 5.60
C ASP A 12 -9.81 -12.13 5.87
N TYR A 13 -9.23 -11.57 4.79
CA TYR A 13 -8.18 -10.56 4.88
C TYR A 13 -8.69 -9.28 5.57
N GLU A 14 -9.81 -8.72 5.11
CA GLU A 14 -10.36 -7.49 5.66
C GLU A 14 -10.80 -7.68 7.12
N SER A 15 -11.45 -8.80 7.42
CA SER A 15 -11.88 -9.13 8.78
C SER A 15 -10.69 -9.27 9.73
N HIS A 16 -9.61 -9.93 9.28
CA HIS A 16 -8.37 -10.01 10.05
C HIS A 16 -7.77 -8.62 10.31
N MET A 17 -7.60 -7.82 9.27
CA MET A 17 -6.98 -6.50 9.36
C MET A 17 -7.77 -5.54 10.25
N ALA A 18 -9.10 -5.73 10.37
CA ALA A 18 -9.99 -4.92 11.17
C ALA A 18 -10.11 -5.36 12.64
N LEU A 19 -9.61 -6.54 13.02
CA LEU A 19 -9.67 -7.03 14.41
C LEU A 19 -9.05 -6.01 15.38
N PRO A 20 -9.66 -5.77 16.56
CA PRO A 20 -9.15 -4.79 17.53
C PRO A 20 -7.69 -5.01 17.94
N HIS A 21 -7.25 -6.27 18.04
CA HIS A 21 -5.88 -6.63 18.38
C HIS A 21 -4.93 -6.69 17.16
N VAL A 22 -5.40 -6.39 15.96
CA VAL A 22 -4.62 -6.19 14.74
C VAL A 22 -4.58 -4.70 14.40
N GLY A 23 -5.73 -4.07 14.17
CA GLY A 23 -5.91 -2.63 13.98
C GLY A 23 -5.22 -2.03 12.76
N GLN A 24 -4.81 -2.87 11.81
CA GLN A 24 -4.05 -2.41 10.65
C GLN A 24 -4.93 -1.75 9.59
N ALA A 25 -6.19 -2.21 9.42
CA ALA A 25 -7.12 -1.57 8.48
C ALA A 25 -7.37 -0.11 8.85
N GLN A 26 -7.67 0.15 10.12
CA GLN A 26 -7.93 1.49 10.65
C GLN A 26 -6.67 2.38 10.55
N LEU A 27 -5.50 1.81 10.87
CA LEU A 27 -4.22 2.50 10.77
C LEU A 27 -3.94 2.93 9.32
N LEU A 28 -4.01 2.00 8.36
CA LEU A 28 -3.71 2.29 6.95
C LEU A 28 -4.70 3.30 6.35
N SER A 29 -6.02 3.15 6.64
CA SER A 29 -7.02 4.13 6.20
C SER A 29 -6.71 5.53 6.75
N ARG A 30 -6.35 5.66 8.03
CA ARG A 30 -5.96 6.94 8.64
C ARG A 30 -4.70 7.51 7.97
N LEU A 31 -3.67 6.70 7.78
CA LEU A 31 -2.40 7.14 7.17
C LEU A 31 -2.58 7.61 5.72
N LEU A 32 -3.43 6.93 4.95
CA LEU A 32 -3.80 7.38 3.61
C LEU A 32 -4.50 8.75 3.66
N GLY A 33 -5.47 8.94 4.58
CA GLY A 33 -6.12 10.23 4.77
C GLY A 33 -5.13 11.34 5.13
N GLU A 34 -4.22 11.10 6.08
CA GLU A 34 -3.16 12.04 6.46
C GLU A 34 -2.24 12.41 5.27
N ALA A 35 -1.90 11.43 4.41
CA ALA A 35 -1.11 11.68 3.21
C ALA A 35 -1.87 12.55 2.20
N ILE A 36 -3.16 12.27 1.96
CA ILE A 36 -4.01 13.09 1.07
C ILE A 36 -4.14 14.53 1.60
N GLU A 37 -4.37 14.70 2.88
CA GLU A 37 -4.50 16.03 3.52
C GLU A 37 -3.18 16.83 3.44
N SER A 38 -2.05 16.16 3.68
CA SER A 38 -0.73 16.80 3.70
C SER A 38 -0.26 17.21 2.31
N TYR A 39 -0.45 16.34 1.32
CA TYR A 39 0.11 16.54 -0.02
C TYR A 39 -0.89 17.06 -1.05
N ARG A 40 -2.19 17.00 -0.77
CA ARG A 40 -3.30 17.47 -1.62
C ARG A 40 -3.15 17.04 -3.08
N PRO A 41 -2.94 15.72 -3.34
CA PRO A 41 -2.77 15.25 -4.71
C PRO A 41 -4.07 15.38 -5.50
N SER A 42 -3.98 15.59 -6.82
CA SER A 42 -5.12 15.45 -7.73
C SER A 42 -5.29 14.00 -8.20
N SER A 43 -4.21 13.22 -8.14
CA SER A 43 -4.18 11.81 -8.56
C SER A 43 -3.43 10.93 -7.56
N LEU A 44 -3.98 9.74 -7.31
CA LEU A 44 -3.52 8.78 -6.31
C LEU A 44 -3.37 7.38 -6.91
N ALA A 45 -2.27 6.68 -6.64
CA ALA A 45 -2.15 5.24 -6.87
C ALA A 45 -2.09 4.46 -5.54
N LEU A 46 -2.87 3.38 -5.42
CA LEU A 46 -2.76 2.41 -4.34
C LEU A 46 -2.03 1.16 -4.83
N LEU A 47 -0.86 0.89 -4.29
CA LEU A 47 -0.04 -0.28 -4.62
C LEU A 47 -0.39 -1.43 -3.66
N GLY A 48 -1.04 -2.48 -4.19
CA GLY A 48 -1.66 -3.52 -3.38
C GLY A 48 -2.95 -3.03 -2.71
N CYS A 49 -3.94 -2.62 -3.53
CA CYS A 49 -5.12 -1.91 -3.02
C CYS A 49 -6.13 -2.80 -2.29
N ALA A 50 -6.01 -4.12 -2.38
CA ALA A 50 -6.97 -5.10 -1.84
C ALA A 50 -8.43 -4.72 -2.19
N GLY A 51 -9.33 -4.64 -1.21
CA GLY A 51 -10.72 -4.20 -1.37
C GLY A 51 -10.92 -2.68 -1.31
N GLY A 52 -9.84 -1.89 -1.44
CA GLY A 52 -9.89 -0.42 -1.45
C GLY A 52 -9.94 0.22 -0.07
N ASN A 53 -9.29 -0.37 0.94
CA ASN A 53 -9.23 0.19 2.29
C ASN A 53 -8.65 1.62 2.27
N GLY A 54 -9.36 2.58 2.85
CA GLY A 54 -9.01 4.00 2.88
C GLY A 54 -9.60 4.82 1.72
N LEU A 55 -10.11 4.21 0.64
CA LEU A 55 -10.75 4.91 -0.47
C LEU A 55 -12.05 5.60 -0.05
N GLU A 56 -12.65 5.23 1.08
CA GLU A 56 -13.80 5.91 1.66
C GLU A 56 -13.52 7.39 1.99
N ARG A 57 -12.25 7.77 2.10
CA ARG A 57 -11.81 9.15 2.42
C ARG A 57 -11.71 10.03 1.17
N VAL A 58 -11.55 9.44 -0.02
CA VAL A 58 -11.29 10.16 -1.28
C VAL A 58 -12.42 11.12 -1.66
N PRO A 59 -13.73 10.77 -1.57
CA PRO A 59 -14.81 11.62 -2.08
C PRO A 59 -14.89 13.03 -1.49
N SER A 60 -14.23 13.27 -0.36
CA SER A 60 -14.24 14.58 0.32
C SER A 60 -12.95 15.38 0.13
N THR A 61 -12.10 14.99 -0.83
CA THR A 61 -10.76 15.55 -1.01
C THR A 61 -10.55 16.16 -2.38
N SER A 62 -9.31 16.60 -2.66
CA SER A 62 -8.87 17.10 -3.96
C SER A 62 -8.58 15.99 -4.99
N VAL A 63 -8.66 14.73 -4.59
CA VAL A 63 -8.33 13.59 -5.47
C VAL A 63 -9.44 13.38 -6.49
N GLU A 64 -9.13 13.57 -7.76
CA GLU A 64 -10.05 13.40 -8.90
C GLU A 64 -9.87 12.06 -9.58
N ARG A 65 -8.68 11.46 -9.46
CA ARG A 65 -8.30 10.22 -10.13
C ARG A 65 -7.64 9.25 -9.16
N VAL A 66 -8.08 8.00 -9.16
CA VAL A 66 -7.49 6.92 -8.39
C VAL A 66 -7.11 5.76 -9.30
N VAL A 67 -5.88 5.28 -9.16
CA VAL A 67 -5.37 4.04 -9.75
C VAL A 67 -5.23 3.01 -8.64
N GLY A 68 -5.92 1.88 -8.76
CA GLY A 68 -5.75 0.74 -7.86
C GLY A 68 -5.05 -0.41 -8.56
N ILE A 69 -4.00 -0.95 -7.96
CA ILE A 69 -3.26 -2.09 -8.49
C ILE A 69 -3.30 -3.22 -7.47
N ASP A 70 -3.67 -4.42 -7.90
CA ASP A 70 -3.63 -5.62 -7.07
C ASP A 70 -3.40 -6.86 -7.93
N ILE A 71 -2.73 -7.86 -7.36
CA ILE A 71 -2.51 -9.15 -8.02
C ILE A 71 -3.80 -9.96 -8.10
N ASN A 72 -4.77 -9.75 -7.19
CA ASN A 72 -5.99 -10.50 -7.10
C ASN A 72 -7.16 -9.78 -7.81
N PRO A 73 -7.61 -10.27 -8.98
CA PRO A 73 -8.69 -9.61 -9.74
C PRO A 73 -10.04 -9.60 -8.99
N GLN A 74 -10.28 -10.54 -8.07
CA GLN A 74 -11.50 -10.54 -7.25
C GLN A 74 -11.49 -9.37 -6.24
N TYR A 75 -10.32 -9.00 -5.73
CA TYR A 75 -10.16 -7.82 -4.87
C TYR A 75 -10.49 -6.54 -5.63
N LEU A 76 -9.98 -6.41 -6.85
CA LEU A 76 -10.27 -5.27 -7.72
C LEU A 76 -11.75 -5.18 -8.09
N GLN A 77 -12.42 -6.33 -8.34
CA GLN A 77 -13.85 -6.33 -8.58
C GLN A 77 -14.63 -5.77 -7.38
N ARG A 78 -14.26 -6.17 -6.15
CA ARG A 78 -14.89 -5.64 -4.94
C ARG A 78 -14.58 -4.15 -4.73
N THR A 79 -13.38 -3.70 -5.08
CA THR A 79 -13.03 -2.27 -5.08
C THR A 79 -13.89 -1.50 -6.09
N ALA A 80 -14.09 -2.03 -7.30
CA ALA A 80 -14.97 -1.45 -8.31
C ALA A 80 -16.41 -1.35 -7.81
N ASP A 81 -16.95 -2.43 -7.25
CA ASP A 81 -18.34 -2.49 -6.75
C ASP A 81 -18.59 -1.45 -5.63
N ARG A 82 -17.57 -1.16 -4.80
CA ARG A 82 -17.68 -0.22 -3.68
C ARG A 82 -17.52 1.24 -4.08
N TYR A 83 -16.67 1.52 -5.06
CA TYR A 83 -16.16 2.88 -5.26
C TYR A 83 -16.35 3.46 -6.67
N ARG A 84 -16.76 2.69 -7.68
CA ARG A 84 -16.90 3.18 -9.06
C ARG A 84 -17.84 4.38 -9.18
N ASP A 85 -18.95 4.37 -8.44
CA ASP A 85 -19.92 5.47 -8.45
C ASP A 85 -19.55 6.64 -7.51
N ARG A 86 -18.48 6.49 -6.72
CA ARG A 86 -18.06 7.46 -5.71
C ARG A 86 -16.76 8.19 -6.07
N ILE A 87 -15.96 7.60 -6.96
CA ILE A 87 -14.69 8.15 -7.41
C ILE A 87 -14.78 8.37 -8.93
N PRO A 88 -14.74 9.64 -9.41
CA PRO A 88 -15.02 9.97 -10.81
C PRO A 88 -14.12 9.23 -11.81
N ARG A 89 -12.84 9.09 -11.51
CA ARG A 89 -11.87 8.37 -12.35
C ARG A 89 -11.20 7.27 -11.53
N LEU A 90 -11.86 6.12 -11.43
CA LEU A 90 -11.31 4.92 -10.81
C LEU A 90 -10.78 3.97 -11.90
N GLU A 91 -9.48 3.80 -11.95
CA GLU A 91 -8.76 2.90 -12.86
C GLU A 91 -8.19 1.72 -12.05
N LEU A 92 -8.49 0.48 -12.46
CA LEU A 92 -8.08 -0.71 -11.72
C LEU A 92 -7.28 -1.64 -12.63
N PHE A 93 -6.11 -2.06 -12.17
CA PHE A 93 -5.17 -2.90 -12.91
C PHE A 93 -4.86 -4.17 -12.14
N ALA A 94 -5.20 -5.33 -12.72
CA ALA A 94 -4.82 -6.63 -12.21
C ALA A 94 -3.40 -6.98 -12.66
N GLY A 95 -2.50 -7.27 -11.71
CA GLY A 95 -1.14 -7.67 -12.04
C GLY A 95 -0.21 -7.71 -10.83
N ASP A 96 0.93 -8.33 -11.03
CA ASP A 96 1.99 -8.47 -10.02
C ASP A 96 2.95 -7.28 -10.10
N LEU A 97 2.97 -6.44 -9.07
CA LEU A 97 3.86 -5.27 -8.95
C LEU A 97 5.36 -5.64 -8.99
N GLY A 98 5.71 -6.89 -8.74
CA GLY A 98 7.10 -7.36 -8.83
C GLY A 98 7.54 -7.77 -10.24
N VAL A 99 6.61 -7.93 -11.18
CA VAL A 99 6.86 -8.54 -12.51
C VAL A 99 6.26 -7.71 -13.65
N ASP A 100 4.99 -7.30 -13.51
CA ASP A 100 4.23 -6.67 -14.59
C ASP A 100 4.57 -5.17 -14.74
N ARG A 101 4.33 -4.64 -15.93
CA ARG A 101 4.40 -3.20 -16.20
C ARG A 101 3.00 -2.64 -16.36
N PHE A 102 2.76 -1.49 -15.75
CA PHE A 102 1.46 -0.83 -15.79
C PHE A 102 1.59 0.50 -16.58
N ALA A 103 0.71 0.67 -17.56
CA ALA A 103 0.71 1.85 -18.42
C ALA A 103 -0.52 2.72 -18.11
N PHE A 104 -0.30 3.82 -17.41
CA PHE A 104 -1.27 4.88 -17.13
C PHE A 104 -0.55 6.22 -16.97
N GLU A 105 -1.30 7.31 -17.01
CA GLU A 105 -0.74 8.64 -16.75
C GLU A 105 -0.14 8.71 -15.34
N PRO A 106 1.08 9.27 -15.17
CA PRO A 106 1.69 9.38 -13.85
C PRO A 106 0.77 10.04 -12.82
N VAL A 107 0.94 9.68 -11.55
CA VAL A 107 0.15 10.19 -10.43
C VAL A 107 0.99 11.08 -9.50
N ASP A 108 0.31 11.95 -8.74
CA ASP A 108 0.97 12.85 -7.79
C ASP A 108 1.38 12.14 -6.50
N LEU A 109 0.62 11.12 -6.10
CA LEU A 109 0.84 10.35 -4.87
C LEU A 109 0.68 8.87 -5.14
N ALA A 110 1.64 8.06 -4.72
CA ALA A 110 1.51 6.61 -4.58
C ALA A 110 1.49 6.24 -3.09
N PHE A 111 0.60 5.33 -2.70
CA PHE A 111 0.53 4.81 -1.34
C PHE A 111 0.75 3.30 -1.35
N ALA A 112 1.74 2.83 -0.57
CA ALA A 112 2.17 1.45 -0.46
C ALA A 112 2.06 0.98 1.00
N GLY A 113 0.90 0.45 1.38
CA GLY A 113 0.62 -0.01 2.73
C GLY A 113 0.85 -1.51 2.88
N LEU A 114 1.93 -1.92 3.57
CA LEU A 114 2.26 -3.32 3.86
C LEU A 114 2.39 -4.21 2.62
N ILE A 115 2.92 -3.68 1.54
CA ILE A 115 3.18 -4.42 0.29
C ILE A 115 4.66 -4.74 0.10
N PHE A 116 5.55 -3.91 0.65
CA PHE A 116 6.99 -4.12 0.57
C PHE A 116 7.45 -5.41 1.25
N GLU A 117 6.70 -5.91 2.21
CA GLU A 117 6.93 -7.18 2.90
C GLU A 117 6.78 -8.42 2.02
N TYR A 118 6.21 -8.28 0.83
CA TYR A 118 5.91 -9.39 -0.09
C TYR A 118 6.65 -9.31 -1.43
N LEU A 119 7.40 -8.22 -1.67
CA LEU A 119 8.05 -7.94 -2.95
C LEU A 119 9.51 -7.55 -2.75
N ASP A 120 10.30 -7.67 -3.80
CA ASP A 120 11.64 -7.11 -3.83
C ASP A 120 11.58 -5.58 -3.69
N THR A 121 12.25 -5.06 -2.67
CA THR A 121 12.18 -3.63 -2.31
C THR A 121 12.66 -2.72 -3.44
N THR A 122 13.77 -3.09 -4.11
CA THR A 122 14.33 -2.27 -5.20
C THR A 122 13.38 -2.22 -6.38
N LYS A 123 12.86 -3.37 -6.80
CA LYS A 123 11.90 -3.45 -7.92
C LYS A 123 10.63 -2.67 -7.65
N LEU A 124 10.08 -2.74 -6.43
CA LEU A 124 8.88 -2.00 -6.09
C LEU A 124 9.13 -0.49 -6.03
N LEU A 125 10.31 -0.05 -5.57
CA LEU A 125 10.71 1.36 -5.63
C LEU A 125 10.85 1.85 -7.07
N GLU A 126 11.52 1.10 -7.96
CA GLU A 126 11.63 1.41 -9.39
C GLU A 126 10.26 1.47 -10.06
N GLN A 127 9.38 0.54 -9.73
CA GLN A 127 8.02 0.52 -10.24
C GLN A 127 7.22 1.74 -9.77
N ALA A 128 7.30 2.07 -8.47
CA ALA A 128 6.64 3.25 -7.92
C ALA A 128 7.16 4.54 -8.56
N LEU A 129 8.49 4.65 -8.77
CA LEU A 129 9.09 5.80 -9.44
C LEU A 129 8.53 5.98 -10.86
N SER A 130 8.38 4.88 -11.62
CA SER A 130 7.86 4.93 -12.99
C SER A 130 6.39 5.36 -13.09
N MET A 131 5.65 5.27 -11.99
CA MET A 131 4.23 5.65 -11.89
C MET A 131 4.01 7.07 -11.40
N LEU A 132 5.05 7.74 -10.89
CA LEU A 132 4.94 9.05 -10.27
C LEU A 132 5.27 10.18 -11.26
N ALA A 133 4.52 11.27 -11.16
CA ALA A 133 4.83 12.52 -11.83
C ALA A 133 6.10 13.16 -11.25
N THR A 134 6.71 14.09 -11.99
CA THR A 134 7.83 14.89 -11.47
C THR A 134 7.44 15.60 -10.18
N GLY A 135 8.24 15.41 -9.12
CA GLY A 135 7.95 15.93 -7.80
C GLY A 135 6.83 15.17 -7.04
N GLY A 136 6.30 14.10 -7.65
CA GLY A 136 5.34 13.20 -7.00
C GLY A 136 5.93 12.49 -5.78
N ARG A 137 5.09 11.84 -5.00
CA ARG A 137 5.48 11.23 -3.72
C ARG A 137 5.05 9.79 -3.61
N LEU A 138 5.91 8.97 -3.00
CA LEU A 138 5.58 7.64 -2.50
C LEU A 138 5.46 7.70 -0.98
N VAL A 139 4.31 7.34 -0.43
CA VAL A 139 4.16 7.08 1.00
C VAL A 139 4.13 5.58 1.22
N SER A 140 5.10 5.07 1.96
CA SER A 140 5.20 3.66 2.32
C SER A 140 4.91 3.44 3.80
N VAL A 141 4.26 2.33 4.11
CA VAL A 141 4.06 1.84 5.48
C VAL A 141 4.60 0.42 5.54
N VAL A 142 5.63 0.20 6.36
CA VAL A 142 6.25 -1.13 6.54
C VAL A 142 6.24 -1.54 8.00
N GLN A 143 6.03 -2.84 8.25
CA GLN A 143 6.04 -3.40 9.60
C GLN A 143 7.46 -3.40 10.15
N LEU A 144 7.64 -2.93 11.39
CA LEU A 144 8.89 -3.04 12.12
C LEU A 144 9.03 -4.41 12.80
N PRO A 145 10.26 -4.88 13.07
CA PRO A 145 10.50 -6.07 13.87
C PRO A 145 9.73 -6.02 15.19
N SER A 146 9.08 -7.09 15.56
CA SER A 146 8.24 -7.20 16.75
C SER A 146 8.42 -8.56 17.42
N ALA A 147 8.22 -8.62 18.73
CA ALA A 147 8.09 -9.87 19.46
C ALA A 147 6.76 -10.60 19.18
N ILE A 148 5.81 -9.91 18.56
CA ILE A 148 4.55 -10.47 18.07
C ILE A 148 4.82 -11.18 16.74
N HIS A 149 4.13 -12.29 16.47
CA HIS A 149 4.23 -12.99 15.17
C HIS A 149 4.06 -12.03 13.99
N ASP A 150 4.80 -12.23 12.91
CA ASP A 150 4.77 -11.38 11.72
C ASP A 150 3.36 -11.25 11.15
N VAL A 151 2.60 -12.33 11.06
CA VAL A 151 1.15 -12.31 10.89
C VAL A 151 0.50 -12.56 12.25
N THR A 152 -0.27 -11.61 12.75
CA THR A 152 -0.94 -11.73 14.05
C THR A 152 -1.92 -12.90 14.04
N PRO A 153 -1.90 -13.81 15.03
CA PRO A 153 -2.85 -14.92 15.09
C PRO A 153 -4.30 -14.43 15.09
N SER A 154 -5.14 -15.10 14.30
CA SER A 154 -6.57 -14.80 14.18
C SER A 154 -7.36 -16.06 13.80
N PRO A 155 -8.71 -16.05 13.87
CA PRO A 155 -9.55 -17.14 13.39
C PRO A 155 -9.42 -17.42 11.88
N TYR A 156 -8.88 -16.46 11.11
CA TYR A 156 -8.78 -16.55 9.65
C TYR A 156 -7.51 -17.32 9.24
N THR A 157 -7.59 -18.64 9.22
CA THR A 157 -6.44 -19.52 8.98
C THR A 157 -5.88 -19.46 7.57
N THR A 158 -6.65 -18.95 6.60
CA THR A 158 -6.20 -18.73 5.21
C THR A 158 -4.98 -17.80 5.16
N LEU A 159 -4.88 -16.83 6.08
CA LEU A 159 -3.76 -15.89 6.18
C LEU A 159 -2.45 -16.51 6.66
N GLN A 160 -2.47 -17.71 7.22
CA GLN A 160 -1.23 -18.43 7.55
C GLN A 160 -0.37 -18.71 6.30
N ARG A 161 -1.01 -18.79 5.12
CA ARG A 161 -0.33 -19.01 3.83
C ARG A 161 0.61 -17.87 3.44
N ILE A 162 0.35 -16.64 3.88
CA ILE A 162 1.22 -15.50 3.58
C ILE A 162 2.37 -15.34 4.57
N SER A 163 2.33 -16.01 5.73
CA SER A 163 3.41 -15.91 6.73
C SER A 163 4.76 -16.32 6.17
N SER A 164 4.81 -17.33 5.29
CA SER A 164 6.05 -17.78 4.66
C SER A 164 6.57 -16.85 3.55
N ALA A 165 5.71 -15.99 3.01
CA ALA A 165 6.07 -15.02 1.99
C ALA A 165 6.40 -13.65 2.58
N LEU A 166 6.04 -13.42 3.84
CA LEU A 166 6.30 -12.16 4.53
C LEU A 166 7.76 -12.05 4.94
N HIS A 167 8.40 -10.95 4.64
CA HIS A 167 9.72 -10.61 5.17
C HIS A 167 9.71 -9.20 5.78
N VAL A 168 10.41 -9.06 6.89
CA VAL A 168 10.52 -7.75 7.56
C VAL A 168 11.46 -6.85 6.76
N VAL A 169 10.97 -5.69 6.35
CA VAL A 169 11.75 -4.70 5.60
C VAL A 169 12.53 -3.83 6.57
N SER A 170 13.83 -3.72 6.38
CA SER A 170 14.65 -2.78 7.15
C SER A 170 14.41 -1.33 6.68
N PRO A 171 13.87 -0.43 7.50
CA PRO A 171 13.65 0.96 7.10
C PRO A 171 14.94 1.65 6.62
N LYS A 172 16.05 1.41 7.32
CA LYS A 172 17.36 1.97 6.95
C LYS A 172 17.81 1.50 5.56
N LYS A 173 17.64 0.20 5.26
CA LYS A 173 17.96 -0.36 3.93
C LYS A 173 17.02 0.20 2.87
N MET A 174 15.73 0.28 3.15
CA MET A 174 14.74 0.86 2.25
C MET A 174 15.05 2.32 1.92
N ALA A 175 15.41 3.12 2.92
CA ALA A 175 15.79 4.52 2.75
C ALA A 175 17.05 4.68 1.86
N ALA A 176 18.03 3.79 1.99
CA ALA A 176 19.23 3.78 1.12
C ALA A 176 18.84 3.44 -0.33
N LEU A 177 18.09 2.36 -0.53
CA LEU A 177 17.60 1.93 -1.85
C LEU A 177 16.72 3.00 -2.52
N ALA A 178 15.88 3.69 -1.75
CA ALA A 178 15.05 4.77 -2.29
C ALA A 178 15.90 5.90 -2.87
N ARG A 179 16.99 6.31 -2.19
CA ARG A 179 17.92 7.32 -2.74
C ARG A 179 18.63 6.81 -4.01
N GLU A 180 19.08 5.56 -4.01
CA GLU A 180 19.73 4.95 -5.18
C GLU A 180 18.76 4.86 -6.39
N THR A 181 17.45 4.70 -6.12
CA THR A 181 16.40 4.64 -7.16
C THR A 181 16.04 6.02 -7.70
N GLY A 182 16.32 7.13 -7.00
CA GLY A 182 16.00 8.49 -7.44
C GLY A 182 14.92 9.19 -6.59
N PHE A 183 14.80 8.77 -5.33
CA PHE A 183 13.94 9.45 -4.36
C PHE A 183 14.74 10.22 -3.32
N ASP A 184 14.22 11.37 -2.91
CA ASP A 184 14.61 12.06 -1.68
C ASP A 184 13.70 11.64 -0.52
N ILE A 185 14.26 11.51 0.68
CA ILE A 185 13.46 11.23 1.88
C ILE A 185 12.91 12.56 2.40
N GLU A 186 11.60 12.72 2.39
CA GLU A 186 10.93 13.95 2.84
C GLU A 186 10.52 13.88 4.32
N ALA A 187 10.02 12.72 4.76
CA ALA A 187 9.62 12.52 6.15
C ALA A 187 9.69 11.03 6.56
N GLU A 188 9.97 10.80 7.82
CA GLU A 188 9.93 9.47 8.43
C GLU A 188 9.37 9.56 9.85
N ARG A 189 8.51 8.60 10.20
CA ARG A 189 7.98 8.47 11.56
C ARG A 189 7.59 7.03 11.87
N VAL A 190 7.57 6.70 13.16
CA VAL A 190 7.05 5.43 13.66
C VAL A 190 5.65 5.63 14.22
N VAL A 191 4.75 4.73 13.89
CA VAL A 191 3.37 4.69 14.39
C VAL A 191 3.07 3.29 14.92
N ALA A 192 2.10 3.19 15.83
CA ALA A 192 1.64 1.90 16.35
C ALA A 192 0.19 1.63 15.93
N ALA A 193 -0.14 0.38 15.63
CA ALA A 193 -1.50 -0.11 15.56
C ALA A 193 -2.01 -0.43 16.97
N SER A 194 -3.33 -0.55 17.12
CA SER A 194 -3.98 -0.89 18.40
C SER A 194 -3.51 -2.23 18.96
N GLY A 195 -3.06 -3.16 18.11
CA GLY A 195 -2.49 -4.45 18.50
C GLY A 195 -1.04 -4.40 19.00
N GLY A 196 -0.44 -3.21 19.13
CA GLY A 196 0.91 -3.02 19.66
C GLY A 196 2.05 -3.21 18.66
N LYS A 197 1.78 -3.61 17.41
CA LYS A 197 2.80 -3.61 16.36
C LYS A 197 3.14 -2.18 15.95
N ALA A 198 4.43 -1.95 15.70
CA ALA A 198 4.94 -0.68 15.21
C ALA A 198 5.21 -0.75 13.69
N PHE A 199 5.04 0.38 13.04
CA PHE A 199 5.23 0.54 11.61
C PHE A 199 6.05 1.79 11.33
N GLN A 200 6.96 1.68 10.37
CA GLN A 200 7.65 2.84 9.78
C GLN A 200 6.77 3.41 8.67
N VAL A 201 6.49 4.68 8.76
CA VAL A 201 5.87 5.47 7.69
C VAL A 201 6.96 6.35 7.10
N SER A 202 7.21 6.22 5.81
CA SER A 202 8.20 7.04 5.11
C SER A 202 7.54 7.71 3.90
N ALA A 203 7.79 9.00 3.73
CA ALA A 203 7.44 9.75 2.54
C ALA A 203 8.69 10.02 1.72
N PHE A 204 8.67 9.57 0.49
CA PHE A 204 9.73 9.75 -0.49
C PHE A 204 9.23 10.66 -1.60
N ARG A 205 10.02 11.64 -2.01
CA ARG A 205 9.72 12.53 -3.14
C ARG A 205 10.59 12.17 -4.33
N VAL A 206 10.02 12.17 -5.53
CA VAL A 206 10.80 12.04 -6.76
C VAL A 206 11.84 13.15 -6.80
N ALA A 207 13.12 12.79 -6.84
CA ALA A 207 14.21 13.76 -6.88
C ALA A 207 14.11 14.66 -8.12
N ALA A 208 14.51 15.91 -7.97
CA ALA A 208 14.64 16.79 -9.13
C ALA A 208 15.76 16.26 -10.06
N PRO A 209 15.62 16.39 -11.39
CA PRO A 209 16.63 15.97 -12.34
C PRO A 209 17.94 16.77 -12.21
#